data_893eafadc5146a722363e242a7465d1d
#
_entry.id   893eafadc5146a722363e242a7465d1d
#
_cell.length_a   1.000
_cell.length_b   1.000
_cell.length_c   1.000
_cell.angle_alpha   90.00
_cell.angle_beta   90.00
_cell.angle_gamma   90.00
#
_symmetry.space_group_name_H-M   'P 1'
#
loop_
_entity.id
_entity.type
_entity.pdbx_description
1 polymer ?
#
loop_
_entity_poly.entity_id
_entity_poly.type
_entity_poly.pdbx_seq_one_letter_code
_entity_poly.pdbx_strand_id
1 'polypeptide(L)'
;FHRHKRFLLNIYYERYLRISKWLSIGLLADAVISQRNSLGDYFSTVLYMPAFRPLPHNSTLLMENYRAHTYIGAGISPTIKFTDTFYLQTNFSYFQPYRSLIRLERGDFAYSGKFPAGSVMANAALVWQSPAGPVSLSATYYERGDYKWYPQLNIGFLLFNKKAQEF
;
A
#
# COMPACT_ATOMS: atom_id res chain seq x y z
N PHE A 1 5.87 31.66 -15.37
CA PHE A 1 5.43 30.70 -14.33
C PHE A 1 4.10 30.10 -14.74
N HIS A 2 4.08 28.86 -15.29
CA HIS A 2 2.84 28.12 -15.53
C HIS A 2 2.29 27.64 -14.19
N ARG A 3 1.16 28.17 -13.79
CA ARG A 3 0.45 27.77 -12.58
C ARG A 3 -0.22 26.42 -12.85
N HIS A 4 0.42 25.31 -12.48
CA HIS A 4 -0.17 23.98 -12.61
C HIS A 4 -1.33 23.84 -11.60
N LYS A 5 -2.55 23.88 -12.11
CA LYS A 5 -3.72 23.51 -11.29
C LYS A 5 -3.77 22.00 -11.18
N ARG A 6 -3.78 21.47 -9.97
CA ARG A 6 -3.91 20.03 -9.70
C ARG A 6 -5.34 19.73 -9.27
N PHE A 7 -5.99 18.83 -9.98
CA PHE A 7 -7.23 18.20 -9.54
C PHE A 7 -6.89 16.77 -9.08
N LEU A 8 -7.31 16.41 -7.87
CA LEU A 8 -7.17 15.07 -7.30
C LEU A 8 -8.42 14.77 -6.50
N LEU A 9 -9.12 13.69 -6.87
CA LEU A 9 -10.21 13.10 -6.11
C LEU A 9 -9.73 11.74 -5.61
N ASN A 10 -9.76 11.53 -4.29
CA ASN A 10 -9.47 10.25 -3.65
C ASN A 10 -10.70 9.82 -2.85
N ILE A 11 -11.14 8.59 -3.07
CA ILE A 11 -12.19 7.91 -2.31
C ILE A 11 -11.52 6.72 -1.64
N TYR A 12 -11.39 6.78 -0.33
CA TYR A 12 -10.79 5.74 0.49
C TYR A 12 -11.83 5.18 1.46
N TYR A 13 -11.95 3.86 1.50
CA TYR A 13 -12.82 3.15 2.41
C TYR A 13 -12.05 2.02 3.07
N GLU A 14 -12.11 1.96 4.39
CA GLU A 14 -11.52 0.89 5.18
C GLU A 14 -12.49 0.49 6.29
N ARG A 15 -12.68 -0.81 6.46
CA ARG A 15 -13.56 -1.34 7.50
C ARG A 15 -13.02 -2.66 8.02
N TYR A 16 -12.99 -2.78 9.35
CA TYR A 16 -12.66 -4.01 10.05
C TYR A 16 -13.91 -4.68 10.57
N LEU A 17 -14.08 -5.96 10.25
CA LEU A 17 -15.19 -6.80 10.66
C LEU A 17 -14.67 -7.88 11.60
N ARG A 18 -15.18 -7.92 12.81
CA ARG A 18 -14.86 -9.00 13.76
C ARG A 18 -15.81 -10.17 13.49
N ILE A 19 -15.26 -11.25 12.92
CA ILE A 19 -16.01 -12.45 12.59
C ILE A 19 -16.17 -13.35 13.82
N SER A 20 -15.08 -13.48 14.61
CA SER A 20 -15.07 -14.27 15.84
C SER A 20 -14.08 -13.68 16.84
N LYS A 21 -13.91 -14.33 18.01
CA LYS A 21 -12.92 -13.92 19.01
C LYS A 21 -11.48 -14.03 18.52
N TRP A 22 -11.25 -14.95 17.57
CA TRP A 22 -9.91 -15.26 17.05
C TRP A 22 -9.70 -14.78 15.60
N LEU A 23 -10.75 -14.33 14.90
CA LEU A 23 -10.68 -13.92 13.50
C LEU A 23 -11.33 -12.55 13.30
N SER A 24 -10.57 -11.63 12.70
CA SER A 24 -11.09 -10.38 12.14
C SER A 24 -10.65 -10.23 10.68
N ILE A 25 -11.44 -9.50 9.89
CA ILE A 25 -11.18 -9.25 8.48
C ILE A 25 -11.27 -7.76 8.22
N GLY A 26 -10.19 -7.17 7.76
CA GLY A 26 -10.17 -5.81 7.21
C GLY A 26 -10.53 -5.84 5.73
N LEU A 27 -11.33 -4.88 5.31
CA LEU A 27 -11.65 -4.62 3.90
C LEU A 27 -11.15 -3.22 3.55
N LEU A 28 -10.50 -3.10 2.40
CA LEU A 28 -9.97 -1.84 1.90
C LEU A 28 -10.40 -1.63 0.45
N ALA A 29 -10.83 -0.42 0.14
CA ALA A 29 -11.05 0.03 -1.22
C ALA A 29 -10.49 1.45 -1.37
N ASP A 30 -9.75 1.70 -2.43
CA ASP A 30 -9.12 2.99 -2.74
C ASP A 30 -9.32 3.29 -4.21
N ALA A 31 -9.90 4.43 -4.52
CA ALA A 31 -10.11 4.89 -5.89
C ALA A 31 -9.60 6.32 -6.03
N VAL A 32 -8.71 6.52 -6.99
CA VAL A 32 -8.11 7.83 -7.26
C VAL A 32 -8.34 8.23 -8.70
N ILE A 33 -8.77 9.48 -8.87
CA ILE A 33 -8.85 10.16 -10.16
C ILE A 33 -8.04 11.44 -10.04
N SER A 34 -7.00 11.59 -10.83
CA SER A 34 -6.23 12.82 -10.88
C SER A 34 -5.97 13.27 -12.31
N GLN A 35 -5.76 14.58 -12.47
CA GLN A 35 -5.38 15.14 -13.74
C GLN A 35 -3.98 14.65 -14.14
N ARG A 36 -3.79 14.31 -15.43
CA ARG A 36 -2.51 13.92 -15.99
C ARG A 36 -1.60 15.13 -16.13
N ASN A 37 -0.80 15.40 -15.14
CA ASN A 37 0.25 16.40 -15.22
C ASN A 37 1.58 15.67 -15.51
N SER A 38 2.12 15.86 -16.69
CA SER A 38 3.47 15.43 -17.03
C SER A 38 4.46 16.52 -16.62
N LEU A 39 5.51 16.14 -15.90
CA LEU A 39 6.52 17.06 -15.38
C LEU A 39 7.81 17.05 -16.21
N GLY A 40 7.73 16.75 -17.50
CA GLY A 40 8.87 16.82 -18.40
C GLY A 40 9.73 15.57 -18.45
N ASP A 41 9.86 14.83 -17.36
CA ASP A 41 10.62 13.58 -17.27
C ASP A 41 9.84 12.47 -16.55
N TYR A 42 10.31 11.22 -16.73
CA TYR A 42 9.68 10.03 -16.15
C TYR A 42 9.64 10.06 -14.63
N PHE A 43 10.79 10.29 -13.96
CA PHE A 43 10.87 10.19 -12.51
C PHE A 43 10.05 11.27 -11.81
N SER A 44 10.14 12.52 -12.26
CA SER A 44 9.32 13.60 -11.71
C SER A 44 7.84 13.31 -11.87
N THR A 45 7.43 12.76 -13.01
CA THR A 45 6.04 12.39 -13.26
C THR A 45 5.59 11.26 -12.33
N VAL A 46 6.40 10.19 -12.16
CA VAL A 46 6.12 9.08 -11.24
C VAL A 46 6.01 9.56 -9.79
N LEU A 47 6.93 10.39 -9.34
CA LEU A 47 6.91 10.93 -7.97
C LEU A 47 5.65 11.75 -7.69
N TYR A 48 5.15 12.44 -8.69
CA TYR A 48 3.96 13.28 -8.59
C TYR A 48 2.65 12.48 -8.67
N MET A 49 2.67 11.26 -9.22
CA MET A 49 1.48 10.41 -9.31
C MET A 49 1.06 9.90 -7.93
N PRO A 50 -0.25 9.81 -7.68
CA PRO A 50 -0.78 9.10 -6.51
C PRO A 50 -0.27 7.67 -6.44
N ALA A 51 0.01 7.20 -5.22
CA ALA A 51 0.47 5.85 -4.96
C ALA A 51 -0.60 5.05 -4.21
N PHE A 52 -0.84 3.82 -4.62
CA PHE A 52 -1.62 2.87 -3.87
C PHE A 52 -0.79 2.31 -2.71
N ARG A 53 -1.23 2.53 -1.48
CA ARG A 53 -0.45 2.24 -0.25
C ARG A 53 -1.26 1.42 0.76
N PRO A 54 -1.66 0.18 0.44
CA PRO A 54 -2.43 -0.65 1.36
C PRO A 54 -1.60 -1.18 2.54
N LEU A 55 -0.26 -1.10 2.44
CA LEU A 55 0.67 -1.60 3.45
C LEU A 55 1.51 -0.45 4.01
N PRO A 56 1.82 -0.44 5.33
CA PRO A 56 2.69 0.57 5.94
C PRO A 56 4.05 0.68 5.24
N HIS A 57 4.59 -0.45 4.81
CA HIS A 57 5.86 -0.56 4.09
C HIS A 57 5.88 0.20 2.74
N ASN A 58 4.73 0.30 2.06
CA ASN A 58 4.63 1.03 0.79
C ASN A 58 4.79 2.56 0.95
N SER A 59 4.75 3.07 2.16
CA SER A 59 5.00 4.48 2.42
C SER A 59 6.49 4.84 2.41
N THR A 60 7.37 3.87 2.65
CA THR A 60 8.82 4.04 2.72
C THR A 60 9.54 3.70 1.42
N LEU A 61 8.95 2.83 0.59
CA LEU A 61 9.51 2.44 -0.70
C LEU A 61 8.86 3.19 -1.86
N LEU A 62 9.69 3.65 -2.79
CA LEU A 62 9.21 4.16 -4.06
C LEU A 62 8.85 2.99 -4.98
N MET A 63 7.58 2.59 -4.98
CA MET A 63 7.07 1.52 -5.83
C MET A 63 6.44 2.12 -7.08
N GLU A 64 7.22 2.28 -8.15
CA GLU A 64 6.79 2.93 -9.40
C GLU A 64 5.58 2.24 -10.02
N ASN A 65 5.58 0.90 -10.00
CA ASN A 65 4.54 0.06 -10.60
C ASN A 65 3.18 0.11 -9.87
N TYR A 66 3.12 0.71 -8.68
CA TYR A 66 1.90 0.90 -7.89
C TYR A 66 1.48 2.36 -7.80
N ARG A 67 1.83 3.14 -8.84
CA ARG A 67 1.46 4.54 -9.00
C ARG A 67 0.75 4.75 -10.33
N ALA A 68 -0.31 5.52 -10.30
CA ALA A 68 -1.03 5.94 -11.49
C ALA A 68 -1.84 7.21 -11.22
N HIS A 69 -2.10 8.02 -12.26
CA HIS A 69 -2.97 9.19 -12.12
C HIS A 69 -4.40 8.80 -11.78
N THR A 70 -4.85 7.67 -12.32
CA THR A 70 -6.19 7.13 -12.07
C THR A 70 -6.06 5.63 -11.85
N TYR A 71 -6.58 5.15 -10.73
CA TYR A 71 -6.56 3.73 -10.38
C TYR A 71 -7.70 3.35 -9.45
N ILE A 72 -7.93 2.06 -9.36
CA ILE A 72 -8.76 1.42 -8.35
C ILE A 72 -7.87 0.39 -7.65
N GLY A 73 -7.91 0.39 -6.33
CA GLY A 73 -7.26 -0.59 -5.48
C GLY A 73 -8.26 -1.23 -4.52
N ALA A 74 -8.08 -2.49 -4.24
CA ALA A 74 -8.87 -3.21 -3.24
C ALA A 74 -7.97 -4.12 -2.43
N GLY A 75 -8.34 -4.39 -1.18
CA GLY A 75 -7.58 -5.26 -0.31
C GLY A 75 -8.44 -5.95 0.75
N ILE A 76 -7.94 -7.08 1.21
CA ILE A 76 -8.49 -7.85 2.31
C ILE A 76 -7.36 -8.15 3.30
N SER A 77 -7.63 -7.95 4.59
CA SER A 77 -6.63 -8.09 5.66
C SER A 77 -7.16 -9.01 6.77
N PRO A 78 -7.09 -10.33 6.57
CA PRO A 78 -7.38 -11.30 7.64
C PRO A 78 -6.36 -11.18 8.77
N THR A 79 -6.85 -11.18 10.01
CA THR A 79 -6.04 -11.23 11.22
C THR A 79 -6.51 -12.40 12.09
N ILE A 80 -5.61 -13.31 12.37
CA ILE A 80 -5.86 -14.53 13.16
C ILE A 80 -5.13 -14.39 14.50
N LYS A 81 -5.89 -14.34 15.59
CA LYS A 81 -5.36 -14.31 16.95
C LYS A 81 -5.17 -15.73 17.47
N PHE A 82 -3.93 -16.07 17.84
CA PHE A 82 -3.62 -17.32 18.52
C PHE A 82 -3.76 -17.16 20.03
N THR A 83 -3.29 -16.01 20.56
CA THR A 83 -3.44 -15.60 21.95
C THR A 83 -3.71 -14.10 21.98
N ASP A 84 -3.95 -13.50 23.15
CA ASP A 84 -4.13 -12.05 23.29
C ASP A 84 -2.86 -11.26 22.94
N THR A 85 -1.69 -11.90 23.00
CA THR A 85 -0.40 -11.28 22.72
C THR A 85 0.23 -11.72 21.40
N PHE A 86 -0.31 -12.73 20.72
CA PHE A 86 0.30 -13.33 19.54
C PHE A 86 -0.71 -13.55 18.42
N TYR A 87 -0.47 -12.95 17.25
CA TYR A 87 -1.38 -13.02 16.11
C TYR A 87 -0.65 -12.98 14.77
N LEU A 88 -1.28 -13.55 13.77
CA LEU A 88 -0.90 -13.46 12.36
C LEU A 88 -1.79 -12.44 11.66
N GLN A 89 -1.20 -11.46 11.06
CA GLN A 89 -1.87 -10.52 10.18
C GLN A 89 -1.43 -10.77 8.75
N THR A 90 -2.38 -10.97 7.85
CA THR A 90 -2.11 -11.07 6.43
C THR A 90 -2.82 -9.94 5.70
N ASN A 91 -2.28 -9.55 4.54
CA ASN A 91 -2.90 -8.58 3.66
C ASN A 91 -2.75 -9.05 2.22
N PHE A 92 -3.83 -8.99 1.47
CA PHE A 92 -3.86 -9.25 0.03
C PHE A 92 -4.48 -8.05 -0.64
N SER A 93 -3.78 -7.44 -1.57
CA SER A 93 -4.23 -6.23 -2.23
C SER A 93 -4.01 -6.32 -3.73
N TYR A 94 -4.96 -5.78 -4.48
CA TYR A 94 -4.95 -5.70 -5.93
C TYR A 94 -4.99 -4.25 -6.37
N PHE A 95 -4.15 -3.90 -7.30
CA PHE A 95 -4.02 -2.57 -7.89
C PHE A 95 -4.33 -2.62 -9.38
N GLN A 96 -5.29 -1.85 -9.86
CA GLN A 96 -5.68 -1.72 -11.26
C GLN A 96 -5.52 -0.28 -11.71
N PRO A 97 -4.46 0.08 -12.43
CA PRO A 97 -4.34 1.40 -13.03
C PRO A 97 -5.25 1.54 -14.26
N TYR A 98 -5.78 2.73 -14.49
CA TYR A 98 -6.45 3.04 -15.75
C TYR A 98 -5.47 3.12 -16.92
N ARG A 99 -4.27 3.68 -16.66
CA ARG A 99 -3.09 3.65 -17.54
C ARG A 99 -1.83 3.65 -16.70
N SER A 100 -0.84 2.88 -17.12
CA SER A 100 0.49 2.88 -16.52
C SER A 100 1.42 3.81 -17.28
N LEU A 101 2.42 4.34 -16.59
CA LEU A 101 3.52 5.05 -17.20
C LEU A 101 4.58 4.02 -17.64
N ILE A 102 5.03 4.14 -18.89
CA ILE A 102 6.07 3.29 -19.46
C ILE A 102 7.31 4.15 -19.68
N ARG A 103 8.42 3.73 -19.10
CA ARG A 103 9.71 4.40 -19.29
C ARG A 103 10.23 4.11 -20.69
N LEU A 104 10.61 5.17 -21.40
CA LEU A 104 11.30 5.12 -22.68
C LEU A 104 12.80 5.43 -22.50
N GLU A 105 13.54 5.34 -23.58
CA GLU A 105 14.94 5.74 -23.60
C GLU A 105 15.10 7.24 -23.31
N ARG A 106 16.28 7.64 -22.78
CA ARG A 106 16.64 9.02 -22.46
C ARG A 106 15.78 9.74 -21.40
N GLY A 107 15.04 8.98 -20.57
CA GLY A 107 14.20 9.56 -19.52
C GLY A 107 12.82 10.02 -19.99
N ASP A 108 12.48 9.84 -21.26
CA ASP A 108 11.14 10.04 -21.78
C ASP A 108 10.16 8.98 -21.26
N PHE A 109 8.87 9.20 -21.44
CA PHE A 109 7.83 8.26 -21.04
C PHE A 109 6.65 8.25 -22.01
N ALA A 110 5.90 7.16 -21.99
CA ALA A 110 4.62 6.99 -22.68
C ALA A 110 3.57 6.43 -21.72
N TYR A 111 2.31 6.63 -22.06
CA TYR A 111 1.21 5.97 -21.35
C TYR A 111 0.84 4.66 -22.06
N SER A 112 0.60 3.62 -21.25
CA SER A 112 0.06 2.35 -21.76
C SER A 112 -1.34 2.53 -22.36
N GLY A 113 -1.85 1.48 -22.99
CA GLY A 113 -3.27 1.34 -23.31
C GLY A 113 -4.14 1.47 -22.05
N LYS A 114 -5.45 1.55 -22.24
CA LYS A 114 -6.42 1.55 -21.13
C LYS A 114 -6.43 0.18 -20.45
N PHE A 115 -6.53 0.20 -19.11
CA PHE A 115 -6.60 -1.02 -18.28
C PHE A 115 -5.48 -2.04 -18.58
N PRO A 116 -4.20 -1.66 -18.45
CA PRO A 116 -3.11 -2.64 -18.53
C PRO A 116 -3.28 -3.69 -17.43
N ALA A 117 -2.53 -4.77 -17.48
CA ALA A 117 -2.58 -5.79 -16.45
C ALA A 117 -2.40 -5.17 -15.05
N GLY A 118 -3.28 -5.52 -14.12
CA GLY A 118 -3.19 -5.11 -12.74
C GLY A 118 -2.01 -5.75 -12.02
N SER A 119 -1.84 -5.45 -10.75
CA SER A 119 -0.73 -5.98 -9.95
C SER A 119 -1.20 -6.38 -8.57
N VAL A 120 -0.71 -7.52 -8.09
CA VAL A 120 -0.99 -8.04 -6.76
C VAL A 120 0.15 -7.69 -5.80
N MET A 121 -0.21 -7.41 -4.56
CA MET A 121 0.71 -7.39 -3.45
C MET A 121 0.12 -8.17 -2.27
N ALA A 122 0.97 -8.85 -1.54
CA ALA A 122 0.59 -9.62 -0.37
C ALA A 122 1.60 -9.39 0.75
N ASN A 123 1.12 -9.44 1.99
CA ASN A 123 1.96 -9.38 3.17
C ASN A 123 1.47 -10.40 4.19
N ALA A 124 2.41 -11.00 4.92
CA ALA A 124 2.13 -11.79 6.10
C ALA A 124 3.05 -11.32 7.22
N ALA A 125 2.49 -10.98 8.36
CA ALA A 125 3.20 -10.49 9.53
C ALA A 125 2.80 -11.30 10.77
N LEU A 126 3.77 -11.90 11.42
CA LEU A 126 3.61 -12.53 12.71
C LEU A 126 3.95 -11.50 13.78
N VAL A 127 3.03 -11.20 14.64
CA VAL A 127 3.14 -10.12 15.62
C VAL A 127 3.05 -10.68 17.03
N TRP A 128 4.01 -10.31 17.85
CA TRP A 128 4.03 -10.58 19.28
C TRP A 128 4.00 -9.27 20.07
N GLN A 129 2.97 -9.10 20.90
CA GLN A 129 2.85 -7.98 21.84
C GLN A 129 3.66 -8.30 23.07
N SER A 130 4.94 -7.89 23.10
CA SER A 130 5.79 -8.04 24.27
C SER A 130 5.54 -6.92 25.29
N PRO A 131 5.94 -7.10 26.57
CA PRO A 131 5.85 -6.02 27.57
C PRO A 131 6.63 -4.76 27.20
N ALA A 132 7.67 -4.87 26.38
CA ALA A 132 8.50 -3.76 25.92
C ALA A 132 7.94 -3.08 24.67
N GLY A 133 6.98 -3.71 23.99
CA GLY A 133 6.36 -3.23 22.75
C GLY A 133 6.16 -4.34 21.72
N PRO A 134 5.49 -4.06 20.60
CA PRO A 134 5.24 -5.03 19.57
C PRO A 134 6.53 -5.41 18.83
N VAL A 135 6.72 -6.71 18.64
CA VAL A 135 7.77 -7.29 17.78
C VAL A 135 7.06 -7.98 16.63
N SER A 136 7.43 -7.69 15.40
CA SER A 136 6.84 -8.35 14.24
C SER A 136 7.89 -8.81 13.24
N LEU A 137 7.70 -10.03 12.75
CA LEU A 137 8.41 -10.58 11.61
C LEU A 137 7.43 -10.62 10.44
N SER A 138 7.75 -9.97 9.35
CA SER A 138 6.89 -9.90 8.18
C SER A 138 7.62 -10.23 6.89
N ALA A 139 6.87 -10.72 5.91
CA ALA A 139 7.32 -10.90 4.54
C ALA A 139 6.29 -10.27 3.60
N THR A 140 6.75 -9.40 2.72
CA THR A 140 5.91 -8.72 1.72
C THR A 140 6.28 -9.19 0.33
N TYR A 141 5.27 -9.57 -0.44
CA TYR A 141 5.39 -9.95 -1.85
C TYR A 141 4.83 -8.84 -2.75
N TYR A 142 5.59 -8.50 -3.78
CA TYR A 142 5.18 -7.60 -4.85
C TYR A 142 5.32 -8.29 -6.20
N GLU A 143 4.24 -8.43 -6.94
CA GLU A 143 4.25 -9.06 -8.27
C GLU A 143 5.14 -8.29 -9.25
N ARG A 144 5.14 -6.95 -9.16
CA ARG A 144 5.88 -6.03 -10.03
C ARG A 144 6.84 -5.15 -9.23
N GLY A 145 7.72 -5.77 -8.45
CA GLY A 145 8.84 -5.09 -7.77
C GLY A 145 10.17 -5.49 -8.39
N ASP A 146 11.21 -4.70 -8.17
CA ASP A 146 12.58 -5.07 -8.51
C ASP A 146 13.00 -6.35 -7.80
N TYR A 147 12.59 -6.46 -6.54
CA TYR A 147 12.61 -7.69 -5.77
C TYR A 147 11.16 -8.11 -5.49
N LYS A 148 10.89 -9.42 -5.56
CA LYS A 148 9.55 -9.94 -5.30
C LYS A 148 9.23 -10.06 -3.81
N TRP A 149 10.25 -10.31 -2.98
CA TRP A 149 10.11 -10.57 -1.55
C TRP A 149 10.92 -9.61 -0.70
N TYR A 150 10.27 -9.05 0.32
CA TYR A 150 10.87 -8.16 1.30
C TYR A 150 10.59 -8.68 2.71
N PRO A 151 11.53 -9.43 3.32
CA PRO A 151 11.44 -9.79 4.72
C PRO A 151 11.80 -8.58 5.59
N GLN A 152 11.09 -8.41 6.71
CA GLN A 152 11.30 -7.33 7.65
C GLN A 152 11.13 -7.80 9.10
N LEU A 153 11.99 -7.34 9.97
CA LEU A 153 11.85 -7.41 11.41
C LEU A 153 11.58 -6.01 11.94
N ASN A 154 10.45 -5.82 12.61
CA ASN A 154 10.11 -4.55 13.25
C ASN A 154 10.05 -4.76 14.76
N ILE A 155 10.71 -3.87 15.50
CA ILE A 155 10.67 -3.82 16.96
C ILE A 155 10.16 -2.43 17.34
N GLY A 156 8.93 -2.38 17.88
CA GLY A 156 8.32 -1.14 18.33
C GLY A 156 8.55 -0.95 19.83
N PHE A 157 8.96 0.26 20.23
CA PHE A 157 8.96 0.68 21.62
C PHE A 157 7.78 1.62 21.84
N LEU A 158 6.95 1.32 22.83
CA LEU A 158 5.89 2.22 23.27
C LEU A 158 6.53 3.37 24.07
N LEU A 159 6.99 4.40 23.34
CA LEU A 159 7.51 5.61 23.99
C LEU A 159 6.42 6.46 24.67
N PHE A 160 5.14 6.28 24.29
CA PHE A 160 4.03 7.06 24.82
C PHE A 160 2.72 6.28 24.95
N ASN A 161 2.22 6.26 26.18
CA ASN A 161 0.83 6.19 26.64
C ASN A 161 0.02 4.89 26.40
N LYS A 162 -0.20 4.17 27.51
CA LYS A 162 -1.16 3.05 27.63
C LYS A 162 -2.61 3.40 27.22
N LYS A 163 -2.97 4.69 27.14
CA LYS A 163 -4.34 5.15 26.83
C LYS A 163 -4.73 5.05 25.35
N ALA A 164 -3.79 4.86 24.42
CA ALA A 164 -4.09 4.74 22.99
C ALA A 164 -4.42 3.31 22.54
N GLN A 165 -4.44 2.34 23.44
CA GLN A 165 -4.72 0.93 23.12
C GLN A 165 -6.11 0.45 23.60
N GLU A 166 -6.91 1.33 24.18
CA GLU A 166 -8.26 1.01 24.69
C GLU A 166 -9.38 1.44 23.71
N PHE A 167 -9.17 1.20 22.39
CA PHE A 167 -10.25 1.34 21.41
C PHE A 167 -10.54 0.03 20.72
#